data_cd1ec2bf16886d57322ba896ed97ba5e
#
_entry.id   cd1ec2bf16886d57322ba896ed97ba5e
#
_cell.length_a   1.000
_cell.length_b   1.000
_cell.length_c   1.000
_cell.angle_alpha   90.00
_cell.angle_beta   90.00
_cell.angle_gamma   90.00
#
_symmetry.space_group_name_H-M   'P 1'
#
loop_
_entity.id
_entity.type
_entity.pdbx_description
1 polymer ?
#
loop_
_entity_poly.entity_id
_entity_poly.type
_entity_poly.pdbx_seq_one_letter_code
_entity_poly.pdbx_strand_id
1 'polypeptide(L)'
;MTPRPLIRRPSRSFQCAGESPAATKTETPARALALRWLKFNLVGGIGIAVQLLVLVLLKTGIHLDYLLATALAVETAVVHNFLWHERFTWADRADGGLARFLKFNLTTGLFSIAGNLALMKLLVGFGRMNYLLANGITITACSVVNFLVSDGFVFAERPARNHSM
;
A
#
# COMPACT_ATOMS: atom_id res chain seq x y z
N MET A 1 -11.64 79.07 -14.17
CA MET A 1 -10.97 77.75 -14.12
C MET A 1 -10.42 77.56 -12.72
N THR A 2 -11.13 76.88 -11.86
CA THR A 2 -10.75 76.59 -10.48
C THR A 2 -10.29 75.14 -10.36
N PRO A 3 -9.11 74.82 -9.82
CA PRO A 3 -8.65 73.43 -9.69
C PRO A 3 -9.37 72.71 -8.54
N ARG A 4 -9.83 71.46 -8.79
CA ARG A 4 -10.44 70.62 -7.80
C ARG A 4 -9.40 70.07 -6.81
N PRO A 5 -9.70 69.99 -5.51
CA PRO A 5 -8.80 69.38 -4.53
C PRO A 5 -8.79 67.87 -4.64
N LEU A 6 -7.60 67.26 -4.66
CA LEU A 6 -7.35 65.83 -4.57
C LEU A 6 -7.74 65.34 -3.19
N ILE A 7 -8.78 64.50 -3.12
CA ILE A 7 -9.15 63.81 -1.90
C ILE A 7 -8.15 62.64 -1.69
N ARG A 8 -7.26 62.79 -0.71
CA ARG A 8 -6.38 61.76 -0.20
C ARG A 8 -7.22 60.70 0.49
N ARG A 9 -7.28 59.48 -0.09
CA ARG A 9 -7.83 58.30 0.60
C ARG A 9 -6.90 57.90 1.75
N PRO A 10 -7.43 57.66 2.97
CA PRO A 10 -6.62 57.12 4.05
C PRO A 10 -6.26 55.64 3.73
N SER A 11 -4.99 55.34 3.81
CA SER A 11 -4.47 53.97 3.76
C SER A 11 -5.02 53.16 4.95
N ARG A 12 -5.94 52.24 4.69
CA ARG A 12 -6.30 51.22 5.68
C ARG A 12 -5.09 50.29 5.83
N SER A 13 -4.38 50.49 6.92
CA SER A 13 -3.49 49.47 7.47
C SER A 13 -4.34 48.27 7.86
N PHE A 14 -4.39 47.25 6.98
CA PHE A 14 -4.88 45.93 7.32
C PHE A 14 -3.88 45.34 8.31
N GLN A 15 -4.21 45.45 9.58
CA GLN A 15 -3.61 44.68 10.65
C GLN A 15 -4.05 43.24 10.41
N CYS A 16 -3.21 42.46 9.72
CA CYS A 16 -3.32 41.01 9.74
C CYS A 16 -3.10 40.57 11.19
N ALA A 17 -4.19 40.35 11.90
CA ALA A 17 -4.18 39.58 13.13
C ALA A 17 -3.52 38.26 12.83
N GLY A 18 -2.43 38.00 13.55
CA GLY A 18 -1.67 36.74 13.40
C GLY A 18 -2.56 35.54 13.75
N GLU A 19 -3.13 34.91 12.74
CA GLU A 19 -3.50 33.54 12.83
C GLU A 19 -2.21 32.73 12.90
N SER A 20 -1.88 32.34 14.12
CA SER A 20 -0.87 31.32 14.38
C SER A 20 -1.23 30.12 13.51
N PRO A 21 -0.39 29.67 12.56
CA PRO A 21 -0.68 28.48 11.81
C PRO A 21 -0.75 27.34 12.81
N ALA A 22 -1.96 26.77 12.96
CA ALA A 22 -2.16 25.55 13.71
C ALA A 22 -1.06 24.59 13.29
N ALA A 23 -0.23 24.18 14.26
CA ALA A 23 0.90 23.29 14.04
C ALA A 23 0.36 22.01 13.41
N THR A 24 0.39 21.96 12.10
CA THR A 24 0.22 20.74 11.34
C THR A 24 1.32 19.82 11.86
N LYS A 25 0.94 18.81 12.64
CA LYS A 25 1.85 17.75 13.09
C LYS A 25 2.46 17.14 11.82
N THR A 26 3.62 17.63 11.44
CA THR A 26 4.44 17.04 10.38
C THR A 26 4.80 15.64 10.87
N GLU A 27 4.06 14.65 10.35
CA GLU A 27 4.38 13.26 10.64
C GLU A 27 5.80 12.99 10.15
N THR A 28 6.63 12.43 11.03
CA THR A 28 7.99 12.06 10.64
C THR A 28 7.92 11.03 9.51
N PRO A 29 8.81 11.09 8.50
CA PRO A 29 8.81 10.14 7.38
C PRO A 29 8.77 8.68 7.83
N ALA A 30 9.46 8.36 8.92
CA ALA A 30 9.46 7.03 9.51
C ALA A 30 8.07 6.59 10.02
N ARG A 31 7.31 7.51 10.63
CA ARG A 31 5.96 7.22 11.11
C ARG A 31 4.99 6.99 9.95
N ALA A 32 5.08 7.78 8.91
CA ALA A 32 4.27 7.60 7.71
C ALA A 32 4.56 6.24 7.04
N LEU A 33 5.82 5.85 6.94
CA LEU A 33 6.23 4.55 6.40
C LEU A 33 5.72 3.39 7.27
N ALA A 34 5.85 3.49 8.59
CA ALA A 34 5.36 2.48 9.53
C ALA A 34 3.83 2.30 9.44
N LEU A 35 3.08 3.39 9.32
CA LEU A 35 1.63 3.34 9.13
C LEU A 35 1.24 2.69 7.79
N ARG A 36 1.95 2.97 6.70
CA ARG A 36 1.75 2.30 5.41
C ARG A 36 2.03 0.80 5.52
N TRP A 37 3.12 0.41 6.18
CA TRP A 37 3.44 -0.99 6.42
C TRP A 37 2.37 -1.71 7.25
N LEU A 38 1.86 -1.07 8.31
CA LEU A 38 0.78 -1.62 9.12
C LEU A 38 -0.51 -1.80 8.30
N LYS A 39 -0.89 -0.80 7.52
CA LYS A 39 -2.05 -0.88 6.59
C LYS A 39 -1.87 -2.00 5.59
N PHE A 40 -0.67 -2.16 5.03
CA PHE A 40 -0.34 -3.24 4.10
C PHE A 40 -0.56 -4.62 4.73
N ASN A 41 -0.05 -4.83 5.94
CA ASN A 41 -0.23 -6.10 6.64
C ASN A 41 -1.68 -6.38 7.04
N LEU A 42 -2.42 -5.34 7.44
CA LEU A 42 -3.85 -5.45 7.74
C LEU A 42 -4.64 -5.92 6.51
N VAL A 43 -4.42 -5.28 5.38
CA VAL A 43 -5.07 -5.66 4.10
C VAL A 43 -4.69 -7.10 3.71
N GLY A 44 -3.41 -7.46 3.82
CA GLY A 44 -2.94 -8.83 3.55
C GLY A 44 -3.61 -9.87 4.46
N GLY A 45 -3.76 -9.57 5.76
CA GLY A 45 -4.46 -10.43 6.71
C GLY A 45 -5.94 -10.62 6.37
N ILE A 46 -6.63 -9.54 5.99
CA ILE A 46 -8.03 -9.64 5.52
C ILE A 46 -8.10 -10.47 4.23
N GLY A 47 -7.14 -10.31 3.32
CA GLY A 47 -7.07 -11.11 2.09
C GLY A 47 -6.97 -12.60 2.34
N ILE A 48 -6.23 -13.04 3.37
CA ILE A 48 -6.18 -14.44 3.79
C ILE A 48 -7.57 -14.92 4.23
N ALA A 49 -8.29 -14.13 5.01
CA ALA A 49 -9.65 -14.46 5.44
C ALA A 49 -10.61 -14.57 4.24
N VAL A 50 -10.51 -13.64 3.27
CA VAL A 50 -11.29 -13.68 2.02
C VAL A 50 -10.96 -14.95 1.21
N GLN A 51 -9.69 -15.28 1.07
CA GLN A 51 -9.25 -16.49 0.37
C GLN A 51 -9.85 -17.76 0.98
N LEU A 52 -9.76 -17.91 2.30
CA LEU A 52 -10.30 -19.05 3.01
C LEU A 52 -11.83 -19.14 2.88
N LEU A 53 -12.52 -18.02 3.02
CA LEU A 53 -13.97 -17.95 2.86
C LEU A 53 -14.39 -18.40 1.45
N VAL A 54 -13.77 -17.84 0.41
CA VAL A 54 -14.07 -18.18 -0.98
C VAL A 54 -13.73 -19.65 -1.26
N LEU A 55 -12.60 -20.16 -0.76
CA LEU A 55 -12.23 -21.57 -0.91
C LEU A 55 -13.29 -22.50 -0.31
N VAL A 56 -13.75 -22.22 0.91
CA VAL A 56 -14.80 -23.01 1.56
C VAL A 56 -16.09 -22.95 0.74
N LEU A 57 -16.54 -21.77 0.32
CA LEU A 57 -17.76 -21.61 -0.48
C LEU A 57 -17.69 -22.39 -1.80
N LEU A 58 -16.57 -22.30 -2.51
CA LEU A 58 -16.39 -22.98 -3.79
C LEU A 58 -16.28 -24.51 -3.63
N LYS A 59 -15.62 -24.97 -2.56
CA LYS A 59 -15.42 -26.40 -2.31
C LYS A 59 -16.67 -27.07 -1.74
N THR A 60 -17.34 -26.43 -0.77
CA THR A 60 -18.48 -27.06 -0.06
C THR A 60 -19.83 -26.66 -0.66
N GLY A 61 -19.97 -25.44 -1.19
CA GLY A 61 -21.23 -24.95 -1.76
C GLY A 61 -21.44 -25.35 -3.22
N ILE A 62 -20.39 -25.21 -4.05
CA ILE A 62 -20.46 -25.46 -5.51
C ILE A 62 -19.83 -26.82 -5.87
N HIS A 63 -19.13 -27.47 -4.93
CA HIS A 63 -18.42 -28.74 -5.12
C HIS A 63 -17.37 -28.75 -6.25
N LEU A 64 -16.72 -27.59 -6.47
CA LEU A 64 -15.65 -27.48 -7.45
C LEU A 64 -14.46 -28.40 -7.12
N ASP A 65 -13.70 -28.74 -8.15
CA ASP A 65 -12.41 -29.39 -7.96
C ASP A 65 -11.50 -28.56 -7.06
N TYR A 66 -10.71 -29.22 -6.22
CA TYR A 66 -9.88 -28.57 -5.21
C TYR A 66 -8.88 -27.57 -5.82
N LEU A 67 -8.22 -27.95 -6.92
CA LEU A 67 -7.23 -27.08 -7.56
C LEU A 67 -7.88 -25.83 -8.16
N LEU A 68 -9.03 -26.01 -8.83
CA LEU A 68 -9.78 -24.89 -9.40
C LEU A 68 -10.34 -23.97 -8.31
N ALA A 69 -10.91 -24.55 -7.26
CA ALA A 69 -11.41 -23.77 -6.11
C ALA A 69 -10.28 -22.98 -5.45
N THR A 70 -9.10 -23.57 -5.27
CA THR A 70 -7.93 -22.88 -4.71
C THR A 70 -7.45 -21.76 -5.62
N ALA A 71 -7.32 -21.99 -6.92
CA ALA A 71 -6.89 -20.97 -7.87
C ALA A 71 -7.82 -19.76 -7.87
N LEU A 72 -9.14 -19.99 -7.92
CA LEU A 72 -10.14 -18.92 -7.88
C LEU A 72 -10.15 -18.17 -6.54
N ALA A 73 -9.97 -18.87 -5.42
CA ALA A 73 -9.90 -18.27 -4.10
C ALA A 73 -8.66 -17.38 -3.97
N VAL A 74 -7.49 -17.84 -4.42
CA VAL A 74 -6.25 -17.05 -4.43
C VAL A 74 -6.40 -15.81 -5.30
N GLU A 75 -6.90 -15.96 -6.53
CA GLU A 75 -7.09 -14.82 -7.44
C GLU A 75 -8.05 -13.79 -6.85
N THR A 76 -9.16 -14.25 -6.24
CA THR A 76 -10.10 -13.35 -5.54
C THR A 76 -9.41 -12.57 -4.42
N ALA A 77 -8.57 -13.22 -3.63
CA ALA A 77 -7.82 -12.55 -2.56
C ALA A 77 -6.80 -11.55 -3.13
N VAL A 78 -6.13 -11.87 -4.23
CA VAL A 78 -5.16 -10.96 -4.88
C VAL A 78 -5.87 -9.72 -5.42
N VAL A 79 -7.00 -9.89 -6.11
CA VAL A 79 -7.83 -8.77 -6.58
C VAL A 79 -8.31 -7.91 -5.40
N HIS A 80 -8.84 -8.54 -4.35
CA HIS A 80 -9.25 -7.85 -3.13
C HIS A 80 -8.10 -7.04 -2.52
N ASN A 81 -6.94 -7.66 -2.32
CA ASN A 81 -5.77 -6.99 -1.74
C ASN A 81 -5.30 -5.82 -2.60
N PHE A 82 -5.24 -5.99 -3.93
CA PHE A 82 -4.86 -4.91 -4.83
C PHE A 82 -5.79 -3.72 -4.71
N LEU A 83 -7.11 -3.93 -4.76
CA LEU A 83 -8.11 -2.85 -4.67
C LEU A 83 -8.03 -2.10 -3.34
N TRP A 84 -7.84 -2.83 -2.22
CA TRP A 84 -7.67 -2.21 -0.93
C TRP A 84 -6.32 -1.50 -0.78
N HIS A 85 -5.26 -2.07 -1.29
CA HIS A 85 -3.95 -1.41 -1.31
C HIS A 85 -4.01 -0.10 -2.11
N GLU A 86 -4.62 -0.10 -3.27
CA GLU A 86 -4.77 1.09 -4.09
C GLU A 86 -5.61 2.18 -3.39
N ARG A 87 -6.70 1.80 -2.71
CA ARG A 87 -7.62 2.76 -2.08
C ARG A 87 -7.25 3.15 -0.64
N PHE A 88 -6.54 2.29 0.07
CA PHE A 88 -6.30 2.47 1.51
C PHE A 88 -4.83 2.66 1.87
N THR A 89 -3.94 1.84 1.32
CA THR A 89 -2.51 1.90 1.65
C THR A 89 -1.80 2.99 0.85
N TRP A 90 -2.13 3.12 -0.42
CA TRP A 90 -1.54 4.07 -1.37
C TRP A 90 -2.60 4.95 -2.04
N ALA A 91 -3.59 5.41 -1.28
CA ALA A 91 -4.66 6.28 -1.78
C ALA A 91 -4.13 7.61 -2.37
N ASP A 92 -2.97 8.05 -1.92
CA ASP A 92 -2.24 9.21 -2.43
C ASP A 92 -1.60 8.99 -3.82
N ARG A 93 -1.53 7.73 -4.30
CA ARG A 93 -0.90 7.34 -5.56
C ARG A 93 -1.84 6.56 -6.48
N ALA A 94 -3.13 6.73 -6.33
CA ALA A 94 -4.19 5.93 -6.95
C ALA A 94 -4.44 6.29 -8.43
N ASP A 95 -3.44 6.12 -9.30
CA ASP A 95 -3.58 6.21 -10.76
C ASP A 95 -3.40 4.83 -11.42
N GLY A 96 -3.97 3.82 -10.77
CA GLY A 96 -3.74 2.43 -11.14
C GLY A 96 -4.50 1.99 -12.38
N GLY A 97 -3.87 1.21 -13.22
CA GLY A 97 -4.46 0.51 -14.34
C GLY A 97 -4.10 -0.98 -14.25
N LEU A 98 -4.59 -1.74 -15.24
CA LEU A 98 -4.30 -3.17 -15.37
C LEU A 98 -2.79 -3.49 -15.27
N ALA A 99 -1.93 -2.63 -15.82
CA ALA A 99 -0.48 -2.81 -15.72
C ALA A 99 0.04 -2.79 -14.28
N ARG A 100 -0.54 -1.95 -13.40
CA ARG A 100 -0.18 -1.93 -11.96
C ARG A 100 -0.68 -3.19 -11.26
N PHE A 101 -1.89 -3.64 -11.57
CA PHE A 101 -2.43 -4.91 -11.06
C PHE A 101 -1.54 -6.11 -11.45
N LEU A 102 -1.14 -6.21 -12.72
CA LEU A 102 -0.25 -7.28 -13.16
C LEU A 102 1.13 -7.22 -12.48
N LYS A 103 1.69 -6.03 -12.32
CA LYS A 103 2.93 -5.86 -11.56
C LYS A 103 2.77 -6.30 -10.11
N PHE A 104 1.68 -5.91 -9.45
CA PHE A 104 1.39 -6.31 -8.07
C PHE A 104 1.29 -7.83 -7.93
N ASN A 105 0.51 -8.47 -8.81
CA ASN A 105 0.32 -9.93 -8.80
C ASN A 105 1.64 -10.68 -9.00
N LEU A 106 2.40 -10.31 -10.03
CA LEU A 106 3.68 -10.95 -10.32
C LEU A 106 4.72 -10.72 -9.22
N THR A 107 4.88 -9.47 -8.77
CA THR A 107 5.91 -9.17 -7.77
C THR A 107 5.55 -9.75 -6.41
N THR A 108 4.37 -9.45 -5.88
CA THR A 108 3.96 -9.94 -4.55
C THR A 108 3.86 -11.46 -4.52
N GLY A 109 3.27 -12.08 -5.55
CA GLY A 109 3.17 -13.54 -5.65
C GLY A 109 4.54 -14.21 -5.76
N LEU A 110 5.37 -13.77 -6.71
CA LEU A 110 6.68 -14.38 -6.97
C LEU A 110 7.64 -14.19 -5.79
N PHE A 111 7.73 -12.97 -5.24
CA PHE A 111 8.59 -12.70 -4.08
C PHE A 111 8.12 -13.42 -2.82
N SER A 112 6.82 -13.57 -2.61
CA SER A 112 6.29 -14.34 -1.49
C SER A 112 6.67 -15.80 -1.57
N ILE A 113 6.49 -16.44 -2.73
CA ILE A 113 6.80 -17.86 -2.91
C ILE A 113 8.32 -18.09 -2.84
N ALA A 114 9.09 -17.38 -3.64
CA ALA A 114 10.54 -17.54 -3.69
C ALA A 114 11.20 -17.20 -2.35
N GLY A 115 10.79 -16.09 -1.74
CA GLY A 115 11.31 -15.66 -0.44
C GLY A 115 11.00 -16.66 0.68
N ASN A 116 9.76 -17.16 0.75
CA ASN A 116 9.39 -18.17 1.74
C ASN A 116 10.21 -19.46 1.58
N LEU A 117 10.31 -19.98 0.37
CA LEU A 117 11.08 -21.21 0.12
C LEU A 117 12.57 -21.03 0.45
N ALA A 118 13.17 -19.93 0.00
CA ALA A 118 14.58 -19.65 0.25
C ALA A 118 14.88 -19.46 1.74
N LEU A 119 14.10 -18.64 2.45
CA LEU A 119 14.31 -18.37 3.87
C LEU A 119 14.02 -19.60 4.74
N MET A 120 12.95 -20.37 4.46
CA MET A 120 12.67 -21.60 5.19
C MET A 120 13.79 -22.62 5.00
N LYS A 121 14.29 -22.80 3.76
CA LYS A 121 15.43 -23.69 3.49
C LYS A 121 16.69 -23.23 4.24
N LEU A 122 16.94 -21.92 4.28
CA LEU A 122 18.10 -21.36 4.98
C LEU A 122 17.99 -21.55 6.49
N LEU A 123 16.86 -21.16 7.09
CA LEU A 123 16.70 -21.14 8.55
C LEU A 123 16.50 -22.53 9.14
N VAL A 124 15.71 -23.38 8.52
CA VAL A 124 15.46 -24.75 8.99
C VAL A 124 16.53 -25.71 8.50
N GLY A 125 16.89 -25.64 7.20
CA GLY A 125 17.82 -26.58 6.59
C GLY A 125 19.25 -26.37 7.07
N PHE A 126 19.77 -25.16 6.98
CA PHE A 126 21.16 -24.84 7.38
C PHE A 126 21.26 -24.35 8.84
N GLY A 127 20.32 -23.50 9.27
CA GLY A 127 20.34 -22.90 10.61
C GLY A 127 19.81 -23.82 11.71
N ARG A 128 19.24 -24.99 11.36
CA ARG A 128 18.63 -25.96 12.29
C ARG A 128 17.66 -25.32 13.30
N MET A 129 17.02 -24.22 12.89
CA MET A 129 16.06 -23.54 13.74
C MET A 129 14.75 -24.33 13.84
N ASN A 130 14.03 -24.13 14.96
CA ASN A 130 12.67 -24.60 15.09
C ASN A 130 11.81 -24.03 13.94
N TYR A 131 11.04 -24.89 13.25
CA TYR A 131 10.29 -24.51 12.05
C TYR A 131 9.24 -23.42 12.30
N LEU A 132 8.64 -23.37 13.51
CA LEU A 132 7.67 -22.31 13.87
C LEU A 132 8.36 -20.95 13.99
N LEU A 133 9.53 -20.90 14.65
CA LEU A 133 10.30 -19.67 14.77
C LEU A 133 10.82 -19.22 13.40
N ALA A 134 11.35 -20.17 12.60
CA ALA A 134 11.80 -19.91 11.24
C ALA A 134 10.66 -19.36 10.37
N ASN A 135 9.45 -19.93 10.48
CA ASN A 135 8.27 -19.46 9.75
C ASN A 135 7.85 -18.05 10.15
N GLY A 136 7.86 -17.74 11.46
CA GLY A 136 7.56 -16.38 11.94
C GLY A 136 8.54 -15.33 11.40
N ILE A 137 9.84 -15.64 11.42
CA ILE A 137 10.89 -14.78 10.84
C ILE A 137 10.68 -14.62 9.33
N THR A 138 10.40 -15.73 8.62
CA THR A 138 10.18 -15.74 7.18
C THR A 138 8.97 -14.89 6.78
N ILE A 139 7.84 -15.05 7.46
CA ILE A 139 6.63 -14.25 7.21
C ILE A 139 6.93 -12.76 7.40
N THR A 140 7.61 -12.41 8.49
CA THR A 140 7.96 -11.01 8.79
C THR A 140 8.90 -10.44 7.72
N ALA A 141 9.95 -11.17 7.36
CA ALA A 141 10.90 -10.74 6.34
C ALA A 141 10.23 -10.59 4.96
N CYS A 142 9.44 -11.57 4.54
CA CYS A 142 8.69 -11.51 3.27
C CYS A 142 7.67 -10.36 3.26
N SER A 143 7.00 -10.09 4.39
CA SER A 143 6.09 -8.95 4.52
C SER A 143 6.81 -7.62 4.29
N VAL A 144 7.99 -7.43 4.90
CA VAL A 144 8.79 -6.21 4.70
C VAL A 144 9.23 -6.09 3.24
N VAL A 145 9.75 -7.16 2.64
CA VAL A 145 10.18 -7.15 1.23
C VAL A 145 9.01 -6.86 0.29
N ASN A 146 7.88 -7.54 0.47
CA ASN A 146 6.68 -7.32 -0.34
C ASN A 146 6.17 -5.87 -0.22
N PHE A 147 6.21 -5.31 0.99
CA PHE A 147 5.85 -3.92 1.21
C PHE A 147 6.79 -2.97 0.47
N LEU A 148 8.11 -3.14 0.60
CA LEU A 148 9.11 -2.29 -0.05
C LEU A 148 9.02 -2.37 -1.58
N VAL A 149 8.83 -3.57 -2.13
CA VAL A 149 8.63 -3.77 -3.58
C VAL A 149 7.32 -3.12 -4.03
N SER A 150 6.26 -3.27 -3.26
CA SER A 150 4.98 -2.62 -3.57
C SER A 150 5.10 -1.10 -3.52
N ASP A 151 5.70 -0.53 -2.48
CA ASP A 151 5.83 0.92 -2.31
C ASP A 151 6.76 1.53 -3.37
N GLY A 152 7.91 0.92 -3.63
CA GLY A 152 8.95 1.47 -4.52
C GLY A 152 8.77 1.13 -6.00
N PHE A 153 8.08 0.04 -6.33
CA PHE A 153 7.98 -0.45 -7.71
C PHE A 153 6.55 -0.47 -8.25
N VAL A 154 5.60 -1.03 -7.49
CA VAL A 154 4.21 -1.18 -7.97
C VAL A 154 3.47 0.15 -7.86
N PHE A 155 3.56 0.80 -6.70
CA PHE A 155 2.89 2.06 -6.36
C PHE A 155 3.86 3.25 -6.34
N ALA A 156 4.99 3.18 -7.07
CA ALA A 156 5.91 4.29 -7.20
C ALA A 156 5.21 5.53 -7.76
N GLU A 157 5.53 6.70 -7.21
CA GLU A 157 5.05 7.99 -7.73
C GLU A 157 5.55 8.16 -9.16
N ARG A 158 4.65 8.49 -10.08
CA ARG A 158 5.06 8.92 -11.42
C ARG A 158 5.62 10.33 -11.31
N PRO A 159 6.83 10.61 -11.81
CA PRO A 159 7.31 11.98 -11.88
C PRO A 159 6.28 12.81 -12.67
N ALA A 160 5.95 13.99 -12.14
CA ALA A 160 5.04 14.92 -12.79
C ALA A 160 5.50 15.10 -14.24
N ARG A 161 4.64 14.77 -15.21
CA ARG A 161 4.93 14.98 -16.63
C ARG A 161 4.93 16.49 -16.84
N ASN A 162 6.14 17.08 -16.91
CA ASN A 162 6.29 18.48 -17.28
C ASN A 162 5.63 18.67 -18.65
N HIS A 163 4.45 19.24 -18.67
CA HIS A 163 3.88 19.84 -19.88
C HIS A 163 4.64 21.16 -20.13
N SER A 164 5.86 21.05 -20.66
CA SER A 164 6.50 22.14 -21.37
C SER A 164 5.87 22.19 -22.75
N MET A 165 4.90 23.07 -22.94
CA MET A 165 4.54 23.62 -24.25
C MET A 165 5.29 24.93 -24.45
#